data_5c03cae367581cce0c37098c70c5cca5
#
_entry.id   5c03cae367581cce0c37098c70c5cca5
#
_cell.length_a   1.000
_cell.length_b   1.000
_cell.length_c   1.000
_cell.angle_alpha   90.00
_cell.angle_beta   90.00
_cell.angle_gamma   90.00
#
_symmetry.space_group_name_H-M   'P 1'
#
loop_
_entity.id
_entity.type
_entity.pdbx_description
1 polymer ?
#
loop_
_entity_poly.entity_id
_entity_poly.type
_entity_poly.pdbx_seq_one_letter_code
_entity_poly.pdbx_strand_id
1 'polypeptide(L)'
;VTGVQTCALPISRDAVPLTAEWAVKVREAIGSGPTLGIDWHHRLSIPETVSFVNRMPRGTLDYLEEPIRAESPAAYAQLRTLIDVPLAIGEEFSSKWAFAPFIEQGLTDLVRVDVCNVGGLTEAMKVAAMAESRYLDLMPHHPLGPICGAATAHLCLAAPNVSAMEIRRSPTEDLGFYDERLFPVQPRQEGPRLFV
;
A
#
# COMPACT_ATOMS: atom_id res chain seq x y z
N VAL A 1 7.37 5.62 -6.50
CA VAL A 1 6.23 5.74 -5.57
C VAL A 1 6.68 6.67 -4.46
N THR A 2 6.08 7.85 -4.37
CA THR A 2 6.33 8.80 -3.27
C THR A 2 5.13 8.73 -2.34
N GLY A 3 5.19 7.83 -1.35
CA GLY A 3 4.21 7.80 -0.26
C GLY A 3 4.55 8.85 0.79
N VAL A 4 3.60 9.71 1.13
CA VAL A 4 3.70 10.56 2.33
C VAL A 4 3.00 9.84 3.47
N GLN A 5 3.80 9.25 4.36
CA GLN A 5 3.29 8.59 5.55
C GLN A 5 3.13 9.59 6.70
N THR A 6 1.91 9.82 7.15
CA THR A 6 1.64 10.65 8.33
C THR A 6 1.25 9.77 9.51
N CYS A 7 2.15 9.61 10.48
CA CYS A 7 1.91 8.81 11.69
C CYS A 7 1.15 9.54 12.81
N ALA A 8 0.16 8.88 13.36
CA ALA A 8 -0.20 8.74 14.78
C ALA A 8 -1.00 9.81 15.53
N LEU A 9 -1.66 10.78 14.93
CA LEU A 9 -2.64 11.61 15.67
C LEU A 9 -4.04 11.46 15.08
N PRO A 10 -5.11 11.65 15.88
CA PRO A 10 -6.46 11.77 15.34
C PRO A 10 -6.44 12.80 14.21
N ILE A 11 -7.05 12.47 13.08
CA ILE A 11 -7.09 13.38 11.94
C ILE A 11 -7.93 14.57 12.35
N SER A 12 -7.34 15.77 12.28
CA SER A 12 -8.10 16.99 12.50
C SER A 12 -9.12 17.15 11.38
N ARG A 13 -10.25 17.80 11.69
CA ARG A 13 -11.30 18.08 10.70
C ARG A 13 -10.77 18.79 9.45
N ASP A 14 -9.67 19.52 9.57
CA ASP A 14 -9.03 20.27 8.49
C ASP A 14 -8.03 19.42 7.69
N ALA A 15 -7.61 18.27 8.20
CA ALA A 15 -6.61 17.44 7.54
C ALA A 15 -7.12 16.85 6.21
N VAL A 16 -8.38 16.44 6.15
CA VAL A 16 -8.98 15.85 4.94
C VAL A 16 -8.96 16.83 3.77
N PRO A 17 -9.52 18.07 3.90
CA PRO A 17 -9.48 19.04 2.80
C PRO A 17 -8.05 19.46 2.43
N LEU A 18 -7.18 19.67 3.42
CA LEU A 18 -5.79 20.05 3.18
C LEU A 18 -5.02 18.96 2.41
N THR A 19 -5.18 17.69 2.79
CA THR A 19 -4.52 16.58 2.11
C THR A 19 -5.03 16.42 0.67
N ALA A 20 -6.33 16.59 0.44
CA ALA A 20 -6.88 16.57 -0.92
C ALA A 20 -6.31 17.69 -1.80
N GLU A 21 -6.20 18.91 -1.26
CA GLU A 21 -5.57 20.04 -1.95
C GLU A 21 -4.10 19.76 -2.30
N TRP A 22 -3.34 19.18 -1.36
CA TRP A 22 -1.96 18.79 -1.62
C TRP A 22 -1.84 17.66 -2.65
N ALA A 23 -2.73 16.67 -2.64
CA ALA A 23 -2.74 15.61 -3.63
C ALA A 23 -2.91 16.15 -5.05
N VAL A 24 -3.81 17.12 -5.25
CA VAL A 24 -4.00 17.80 -6.53
C VAL A 24 -2.73 18.54 -6.95
N LYS A 25 -2.13 19.33 -6.06
CA LYS A 25 -0.88 20.07 -6.33
C LYS A 25 0.27 19.12 -6.67
N VAL A 26 0.39 18.00 -5.97
CA VAL A 26 1.42 16.99 -6.28
C VAL A 26 1.19 16.40 -7.67
N ARG A 27 -0.05 16.01 -7.99
CA ARG A 27 -0.39 15.47 -9.33
C ARG A 27 -0.08 16.47 -10.44
N GLU A 28 -0.41 17.73 -10.25
CA GLU A 28 -0.09 18.80 -11.19
C GLU A 28 1.42 18.96 -11.39
N ALA A 29 2.19 18.87 -10.30
CA ALA A 29 3.64 19.02 -10.33
C ALA A 29 4.38 17.86 -10.99
N ILE A 30 3.92 16.60 -10.75
CA ILE A 30 4.58 15.38 -11.26
C ILE A 30 4.04 14.93 -12.64
N GLY A 31 2.91 15.47 -13.08
CA GLY A 31 2.22 15.02 -14.29
C GLY A 31 1.60 13.63 -14.16
N SER A 32 1.29 12.99 -15.28
CA SER A 32 0.61 11.68 -15.33
C SER A 32 1.56 10.47 -15.38
N GLY A 33 2.87 10.68 -15.45
CA GLY A 33 3.84 9.58 -15.58
C GLY A 33 4.01 8.75 -14.30
N PRO A 34 4.29 9.37 -13.15
CA PRO A 34 4.44 8.66 -11.88
C PRO A 34 3.10 8.21 -11.30
N THR A 35 3.06 7.01 -10.73
CA THR A 35 1.93 6.54 -9.92
C THR A 35 1.87 7.31 -8.61
N LEU A 36 0.70 7.85 -8.26
CA LEU A 36 0.44 8.60 -7.03
C LEU A 36 -0.63 7.91 -6.20
N GLY A 37 -0.24 7.46 -5.02
CA GLY A 37 -1.16 6.95 -4.00
C GLY A 37 -1.06 7.74 -2.71
N ILE A 38 -2.06 7.62 -1.86
CA ILE A 38 -2.04 8.14 -0.49
C ILE A 38 -2.42 7.01 0.45
N ASP A 39 -1.59 6.81 1.46
CA ASP A 39 -1.87 5.95 2.59
C ASP A 39 -2.48 6.77 3.74
N TRP A 40 -3.68 6.42 4.12
CA TRP A 40 -4.35 6.97 5.30
C TRP A 40 -4.12 6.16 6.55
N HIS A 41 -3.58 4.96 6.42
CA HIS A 41 -3.23 4.10 7.54
C HIS A 41 -4.37 3.96 8.56
N HIS A 42 -5.54 3.54 8.08
CA HIS A 42 -6.79 3.22 8.83
C HIS A 42 -7.46 4.39 9.58
N ARG A 43 -7.21 5.64 9.21
CA ARG A 43 -7.58 6.79 10.04
C ARG A 43 -8.88 7.45 9.71
N LEU A 44 -9.43 7.18 8.54
CA LEU A 44 -10.67 7.79 8.12
C LEU A 44 -11.88 6.91 8.51
N SER A 45 -13.00 7.56 8.65
CA SER A 45 -14.32 6.94 8.55
C SER A 45 -14.76 6.86 7.08
N ILE A 46 -15.81 6.09 6.78
CA ILE A 46 -16.41 6.03 5.44
C ILE A 46 -16.80 7.45 4.96
N PRO A 47 -17.54 8.29 5.72
CA PRO A 47 -17.87 9.63 5.27
C PRO A 47 -16.66 10.53 5.00
N GLU A 48 -15.60 10.42 5.81
CA GLU A 48 -14.38 11.19 5.59
C GLU A 48 -13.64 10.72 4.34
N THR A 49 -13.57 9.42 4.08
CA THR A 49 -12.99 8.87 2.85
C THR A 49 -13.73 9.37 1.62
N VAL A 50 -15.06 9.32 1.63
CA VAL A 50 -15.89 9.83 0.54
C VAL A 50 -15.68 11.34 0.36
N SER A 51 -15.65 12.10 1.47
CA SER A 51 -15.36 13.55 1.44
C SER A 51 -13.99 13.84 0.86
N PHE A 52 -12.97 13.04 1.21
CA PHE A 52 -11.62 13.16 0.69
C PHE A 52 -11.57 12.96 -0.83
N VAL A 53 -12.11 11.85 -1.31
CA VAL A 53 -12.10 11.50 -2.74
C VAL A 53 -12.87 12.54 -3.57
N ASN A 54 -14.04 12.97 -3.11
CA ASN A 54 -14.88 13.93 -3.82
C ASN A 54 -14.32 15.37 -3.89
N ARG A 55 -13.25 15.65 -3.16
CA ARG A 55 -12.56 16.97 -3.22
C ARG A 55 -11.55 17.05 -4.35
N MET A 56 -11.25 15.95 -5.01
CA MET A 56 -10.22 15.86 -6.04
C MET A 56 -10.85 15.56 -7.40
N PRO A 57 -10.30 16.11 -8.50
CA PRO A 57 -10.62 15.64 -9.84
C PRO A 57 -10.35 14.14 -9.98
N ARG A 58 -11.15 13.44 -10.77
CA ARG A 58 -10.89 12.05 -11.14
C ARG A 58 -9.50 11.89 -11.74
N GLY A 59 -8.79 10.84 -11.35
CA GLY A 59 -7.42 10.58 -11.82
C GLY A 59 -6.34 11.38 -11.09
N THR A 60 -6.68 12.12 -10.03
CA THR A 60 -5.67 12.72 -9.15
C THR A 60 -4.85 11.64 -8.46
N LEU A 61 -5.50 10.61 -7.93
CA LEU A 61 -4.86 9.45 -7.34
C LEU A 61 -5.02 8.23 -8.26
N ASP A 62 -3.99 7.39 -8.30
CA ASP A 62 -4.02 6.09 -8.95
C ASP A 62 -4.52 5.01 -7.99
N TYR A 63 -4.31 5.19 -6.69
CA TYR A 63 -4.88 4.34 -5.64
C TYR A 63 -4.98 5.07 -4.29
N LEU A 64 -5.81 4.53 -3.42
CA LEU A 64 -6.00 4.94 -2.03
C LEU A 64 -5.72 3.75 -1.12
N GLU A 65 -4.75 3.91 -0.22
CA GLU A 65 -4.32 2.85 0.67
C GLU A 65 -4.95 3.00 2.04
N GLU A 66 -5.41 1.87 2.59
CA GLU A 66 -5.94 1.69 3.93
C GLU A 66 -6.72 2.90 4.48
N PRO A 67 -7.74 3.42 3.76
CA PRO A 67 -8.45 4.62 4.22
C PRO A 67 -9.18 4.41 5.55
N ILE A 68 -9.81 3.24 5.72
CA ILE A 68 -10.55 2.84 6.92
C ILE A 68 -9.98 1.54 7.50
N ARG A 69 -10.35 1.20 8.72
CA ARG A 69 -9.93 -0.06 9.35
C ARG A 69 -10.41 -1.28 8.57
N ALA A 70 -9.51 -2.25 8.39
CA ALA A 70 -9.73 -3.39 7.50
C ALA A 70 -10.32 -4.64 8.18
N GLU A 71 -10.76 -4.56 9.44
CA GLU A 71 -11.37 -5.70 10.14
C GLU A 71 -12.77 -6.05 9.61
N SER A 72 -13.41 -5.12 8.89
CA SER A 72 -14.78 -5.31 8.41
C SER A 72 -14.85 -5.27 6.87
N PRO A 73 -14.86 -6.43 6.19
CA PRO A 73 -15.11 -6.50 4.75
C PRO A 73 -16.42 -5.80 4.34
N ALA A 74 -17.46 -5.87 5.19
CA ALA A 74 -18.74 -5.21 4.91
C ALA A 74 -18.62 -3.67 4.85
N ALA A 75 -17.74 -3.05 5.65
CA ALA A 75 -17.49 -1.61 5.58
C ALA A 75 -16.80 -1.23 4.27
N TYR A 76 -15.86 -2.05 3.80
CA TYR A 76 -15.23 -1.87 2.48
C TYR A 76 -16.21 -2.10 1.33
N ALA A 77 -17.11 -3.09 1.44
CA ALA A 77 -18.17 -3.28 0.46
C ALA A 77 -19.07 -2.05 0.34
N GLN A 78 -19.42 -1.41 1.46
CA GLN A 78 -20.14 -0.14 1.45
C GLN A 78 -19.29 0.97 0.82
N LEU A 79 -18.02 1.11 1.20
CA LEU A 79 -17.14 2.15 0.68
C LEU A 79 -16.98 2.06 -0.83
N ARG A 80 -16.82 0.84 -1.38
CA ARG A 80 -16.72 0.59 -2.84
C ARG A 80 -17.90 1.09 -3.65
N THR A 81 -19.08 1.19 -3.05
CA THR A 81 -20.26 1.77 -3.74
C THR A 81 -20.27 3.29 -3.78
N LEU A 82 -19.39 3.94 -3.02
CA LEU A 82 -19.38 5.38 -2.80
C LEU A 82 -18.18 6.09 -3.44
N ILE A 83 -17.13 5.34 -3.76
CA ILE A 83 -15.90 5.86 -4.38
C ILE A 83 -15.49 4.98 -5.57
N ASP A 84 -14.78 5.59 -6.52
CA ASP A 84 -14.30 4.91 -7.73
C ASP A 84 -12.77 4.87 -7.83
N VAL A 85 -12.02 5.39 -6.84
CA VAL A 85 -10.57 5.29 -6.79
C VAL A 85 -10.16 3.85 -6.43
N PRO A 86 -9.14 3.28 -7.10
CA PRO A 86 -8.64 1.95 -6.73
C PRO A 86 -8.16 1.89 -5.29
N LEU A 87 -8.38 0.75 -4.61
CA LEU A 87 -8.02 0.53 -3.22
C LEU A 87 -6.83 -0.42 -3.08
N ALA A 88 -5.90 -0.08 -2.20
CA ALA A 88 -4.75 -0.89 -1.83
C ALA A 88 -4.90 -1.32 -0.36
N ILE A 89 -5.08 -2.64 -0.10
CA ILE A 89 -5.48 -3.14 1.22
C ILE A 89 -4.67 -4.38 1.59
N GLY A 90 -4.36 -4.55 2.88
CA GLY A 90 -3.93 -5.83 3.43
C GLY A 90 -2.60 -5.83 4.18
N GLU A 91 -1.97 -4.70 4.42
CA GLU A 91 -0.66 -4.63 5.07
C GLU A 91 -0.63 -5.24 6.48
N GLU A 92 -1.74 -5.15 7.21
CA GLU A 92 -1.87 -5.70 8.56
C GLU A 92 -2.44 -7.13 8.59
N PHE A 93 -2.80 -7.71 7.44
CA PHE A 93 -3.41 -9.05 7.44
C PHE A 93 -2.40 -10.14 7.78
N SER A 94 -2.69 -10.91 8.80
CA SER A 94 -1.82 -11.94 9.35
C SER A 94 -2.07 -13.34 8.78
N SER A 95 -2.96 -13.49 7.82
CA SER A 95 -3.24 -14.78 7.18
C SER A 95 -3.95 -14.62 5.84
N LYS A 96 -3.80 -15.61 4.95
CA LYS A 96 -4.57 -15.67 3.69
C LYS A 96 -6.09 -15.63 3.90
N TRP A 97 -6.57 -16.06 5.05
CA TRP A 97 -8.01 -16.03 5.35
C TRP A 97 -8.54 -14.62 5.57
N ALA A 98 -7.69 -13.70 6.05
CA ALA A 98 -8.04 -12.29 6.14
C ALA A 98 -8.09 -11.65 4.74
N PHE A 99 -7.20 -12.04 3.82
CA PHE A 99 -7.22 -11.59 2.42
C PHE A 99 -8.42 -12.12 1.62
N ALA A 100 -8.87 -13.36 1.90
CA ALA A 100 -9.88 -14.04 1.10
C ALA A 100 -11.13 -13.19 0.83
N PRO A 101 -11.83 -12.62 1.82
CA PRO A 101 -13.04 -11.83 1.56
C PRO A 101 -12.76 -10.58 0.73
N PHE A 102 -11.59 -9.95 0.87
CA PHE A 102 -11.23 -8.75 0.10
C PHE A 102 -10.96 -9.08 -1.36
N ILE A 103 -10.27 -10.19 -1.62
CA ILE A 103 -9.97 -10.67 -2.97
C ILE A 103 -11.23 -11.21 -3.65
N GLU A 104 -11.99 -12.06 -2.96
CA GLU A 104 -13.16 -12.74 -3.51
C GLU A 104 -14.30 -11.78 -3.86
N GLN A 105 -14.50 -10.75 -3.05
CA GLN A 105 -15.58 -9.78 -3.22
C GLN A 105 -15.14 -8.51 -3.97
N GLY A 106 -13.88 -8.42 -4.43
CA GLY A 106 -13.36 -7.27 -5.15
C GLY A 106 -13.29 -6.00 -4.29
N LEU A 107 -12.93 -6.14 -3.02
CA LEU A 107 -12.83 -5.01 -2.08
C LEU A 107 -11.47 -4.33 -2.09
N THR A 108 -10.49 -4.90 -2.77
CA THR A 108 -9.18 -4.33 -3.03
C THR A 108 -8.84 -4.46 -4.51
N ASP A 109 -8.03 -3.57 -5.03
CA ASP A 109 -7.51 -3.60 -6.40
C ASP A 109 -6.01 -3.93 -6.41
N LEU A 110 -5.30 -3.50 -5.37
CA LEU A 110 -3.88 -3.80 -5.13
C LEU A 110 -3.74 -4.51 -3.78
N VAL A 111 -3.11 -5.68 -3.79
CA VAL A 111 -2.98 -6.51 -2.59
C VAL A 111 -1.69 -6.18 -1.87
N ARG A 112 -1.81 -5.61 -0.67
CA ARG A 112 -0.70 -5.12 0.18
C ARG A 112 -0.15 -6.21 1.10
N VAL A 113 0.18 -7.39 0.56
CA VAL A 113 0.70 -8.47 1.40
C VAL A 113 2.06 -8.12 2.00
N ASP A 114 2.18 -8.23 3.32
CA ASP A 114 3.45 -8.17 4.04
C ASP A 114 3.93 -9.59 4.34
N VAL A 115 5.15 -9.93 3.89
CA VAL A 115 5.71 -11.28 4.03
C VAL A 115 5.88 -11.68 5.50
N CYS A 116 6.22 -10.72 6.37
CA CYS A 116 6.39 -10.99 7.80
C CYS A 116 5.06 -11.18 8.50
N ASN A 117 4.08 -10.30 8.22
CA ASN A 117 2.77 -10.32 8.87
C ASN A 117 1.95 -11.55 8.46
N VAL A 118 1.98 -11.92 7.18
CA VAL A 118 1.18 -13.04 6.66
C VAL A 118 1.71 -14.41 7.07
N GLY A 119 2.92 -14.50 7.62
CA GLY A 119 3.52 -15.74 8.10
C GLY A 119 4.55 -16.36 7.16
N GLY A 120 5.20 -15.55 6.31
CA GLY A 120 6.33 -15.95 5.47
C GLY A 120 5.98 -16.17 4.00
N LEU A 121 7.02 -16.49 3.23
CA LEU A 121 6.94 -16.62 1.76
C LEU A 121 5.88 -17.63 1.29
N THR A 122 5.73 -18.76 1.98
CA THR A 122 4.76 -19.80 1.61
C THR A 122 3.32 -19.28 1.69
N GLU A 123 2.97 -18.54 2.73
CA GLU A 123 1.62 -17.95 2.87
C GLU A 123 1.45 -16.75 1.92
N ALA A 124 2.49 -15.92 1.74
CA ALA A 124 2.45 -14.83 0.78
C ALA A 124 2.21 -15.31 -0.66
N MET A 125 2.85 -16.40 -1.09
CA MET A 125 2.61 -17.01 -2.40
C MET A 125 1.19 -17.54 -2.58
N LYS A 126 0.54 -18.03 -1.50
CA LYS A 126 -0.88 -18.43 -1.57
C LYS A 126 -1.79 -17.21 -1.78
N VAL A 127 -1.48 -16.08 -1.11
CA VAL A 127 -2.19 -14.82 -1.33
C VAL A 127 -1.97 -14.34 -2.77
N ALA A 128 -0.74 -14.42 -3.28
CA ALA A 128 -0.43 -14.09 -4.68
C ALA A 128 -1.28 -14.88 -5.66
N ALA A 129 -1.37 -16.20 -5.48
CA ALA A 129 -2.17 -17.07 -6.34
C ALA A 129 -3.69 -16.78 -6.24
N MET A 130 -4.18 -16.43 -5.05
CA MET A 130 -5.57 -16.00 -4.87
C MET A 130 -5.85 -14.69 -5.63
N ALA A 131 -4.95 -13.72 -5.53
CA ALA A 131 -5.04 -12.44 -6.24
C ALA A 131 -4.97 -12.63 -7.76
N GLU A 132 -4.01 -13.44 -8.25
CA GLU A 132 -3.85 -13.77 -9.67
C GLU A 132 -5.14 -14.34 -10.27
N SER A 133 -5.82 -15.24 -9.56
CA SER A 133 -7.07 -15.86 -10.02
C SER A 133 -8.22 -14.85 -10.19
N ARG A 134 -8.06 -13.64 -9.71
CA ARG A 134 -9.01 -12.53 -9.79
C ARG A 134 -8.47 -11.34 -10.58
N TYR A 135 -7.33 -11.51 -11.27
CA TYR A 135 -6.66 -10.46 -12.04
C TYR A 135 -6.25 -9.25 -11.20
N LEU A 136 -5.92 -9.49 -9.91
CA LEU A 136 -5.42 -8.46 -9.00
C LEU A 136 -3.91 -8.53 -8.91
N ASP A 137 -3.28 -7.36 -8.86
CA ASP A 137 -1.85 -7.25 -8.68
C ASP A 137 -1.47 -7.17 -7.20
N LEU A 138 -0.30 -7.71 -6.91
CA LEU A 138 0.39 -7.47 -5.64
C LEU A 138 1.12 -6.12 -5.71
N MET A 139 1.04 -5.39 -4.62
CA MET A 139 1.90 -4.26 -4.28
C MET A 139 2.40 -4.48 -2.84
N PRO A 140 3.34 -5.42 -2.61
CA PRO A 140 3.71 -5.86 -1.28
C PRO A 140 4.17 -4.73 -0.38
N HIS A 141 3.65 -4.74 0.85
CA HIS A 141 4.04 -3.84 1.93
C HIS A 141 5.43 -4.21 2.45
N HIS A 142 6.30 -3.21 2.60
CA HIS A 142 7.64 -3.39 3.14
C HIS A 142 8.14 -2.13 3.87
N PRO A 143 7.73 -1.88 5.11
CA PRO A 143 8.19 -0.75 5.92
C PRO A 143 9.43 -1.07 6.74
N LEU A 144 9.84 -2.33 6.80
CA LEU A 144 10.87 -2.86 7.70
C LEU A 144 12.16 -3.20 6.95
N GLY A 145 13.21 -3.49 7.71
CA GLY A 145 14.59 -3.62 7.28
C GLY A 145 14.94 -4.68 6.21
N PRO A 146 16.24 -4.90 5.97
CA PRO A 146 16.74 -5.59 4.78
C PRO A 146 16.37 -7.08 4.70
N ILE A 147 16.11 -7.75 5.82
CA ILE A 147 15.71 -9.17 5.83
C ILE A 147 14.30 -9.32 5.21
N CYS A 148 13.34 -8.53 5.70
CA CYS A 148 12.00 -8.50 5.11
C CYS A 148 12.07 -8.03 3.66
N GLY A 149 12.90 -7.02 3.35
CA GLY A 149 13.11 -6.51 2.00
C GLY A 149 13.60 -7.57 1.03
N ALA A 150 14.59 -8.37 1.43
CA ALA A 150 15.09 -9.48 0.62
C ALA A 150 13.99 -10.53 0.37
N ALA A 151 13.27 -10.94 1.42
CA ALA A 151 12.18 -11.91 1.30
C ALA A 151 11.06 -11.38 0.37
N THR A 152 10.67 -10.13 0.52
CA THR A 152 9.65 -9.48 -0.32
C THR A 152 10.11 -9.36 -1.77
N ALA A 153 11.38 -9.03 -2.01
CA ALA A 153 11.95 -9.01 -3.36
C ALA A 153 11.91 -10.39 -4.04
N HIS A 154 12.23 -11.46 -3.30
CA HIS A 154 12.11 -12.82 -3.81
C HIS A 154 10.64 -13.22 -4.09
N LEU A 155 9.70 -12.80 -3.25
CA LEU A 155 8.26 -12.94 -3.56
C LEU A 155 7.93 -12.25 -4.88
N CYS A 156 8.36 -11.00 -5.05
CA CYS A 156 8.08 -10.22 -6.26
C CYS A 156 8.69 -10.83 -7.53
N LEU A 157 9.85 -11.49 -7.42
CA LEU A 157 10.47 -12.18 -8.55
C LEU A 157 9.78 -13.51 -8.91
N ALA A 158 9.12 -14.13 -7.93
CA ALA A 158 8.47 -15.44 -8.11
C ALA A 158 7.00 -15.32 -8.52
N ALA A 159 6.29 -14.27 -8.09
CA ALA A 159 4.88 -14.06 -8.39
C ALA A 159 4.71 -13.35 -9.74
N PRO A 160 3.81 -13.81 -10.63
CA PRO A 160 3.64 -13.22 -11.96
C PRO A 160 2.84 -11.90 -11.95
N ASN A 161 2.09 -11.64 -10.89
CA ASN A 161 1.14 -10.55 -10.74
C ASN A 161 1.62 -9.49 -9.74
N VAL A 162 2.78 -8.88 -10.01
CA VAL A 162 3.35 -7.81 -9.16
C VAL A 162 3.41 -6.50 -9.95
N SER A 163 2.76 -5.46 -9.44
CA SER A 163 2.79 -4.12 -10.05
C SER A 163 3.95 -3.27 -9.52
N ALA A 164 4.21 -3.34 -8.22
CA ALA A 164 5.27 -2.58 -7.55
C ALA A 164 5.63 -3.25 -6.22
N MET A 165 6.76 -2.86 -5.64
CA MET A 165 7.16 -3.23 -4.28
C MET A 165 7.43 -1.95 -3.50
N GLU A 166 6.92 -1.87 -2.28
CA GLU A 166 7.25 -0.78 -1.38
C GLU A 166 8.69 -0.90 -0.88
N ILE A 167 9.38 0.23 -0.84
CA ILE A 167 10.69 0.36 -0.19
C ILE A 167 10.64 1.64 0.65
N ARG A 168 10.71 1.49 1.95
CA ARG A 168 10.74 2.63 2.86
C ARG A 168 12.13 3.25 2.88
N ARG A 169 12.19 4.50 2.47
CA ARG A 169 13.36 5.36 2.67
C ARG A 169 12.91 6.70 3.24
N SER A 170 13.66 7.22 4.20
CA SER A 170 13.49 8.59 4.66
C SER A 170 14.64 9.44 4.12
N PRO A 171 14.37 10.59 3.50
CA PRO A 171 15.41 11.53 3.09
C PRO A 171 15.96 12.34 4.26
N THR A 172 15.31 12.32 5.42
CA THR A 172 15.61 13.18 6.57
C THR A 172 15.99 12.43 7.84
N GLU A 173 15.72 11.12 7.90
CA GLU A 173 15.96 10.29 9.08
C GLU A 173 16.83 9.08 8.73
N ASP A 174 17.84 8.81 9.55
CA ASP A 174 18.49 7.53 9.55
C ASP A 174 17.62 6.52 10.31
N LEU A 175 16.95 5.65 9.57
CA LEU A 175 16.08 4.63 10.15
C LEU A 175 16.84 3.48 10.79
N GLY A 176 18.19 3.42 10.65
CA GLY A 176 19.02 2.35 11.20
C GLY A 176 18.81 0.96 10.58
N PHE A 177 17.87 0.83 9.64
CA PHE A 177 17.49 -0.47 9.04
C PHE A 177 18.57 -1.03 8.10
N TYR A 178 19.48 -0.20 7.64
CA TYR A 178 20.46 -0.55 6.60
C TYR A 178 21.90 -0.50 7.12
N ASP A 179 22.11 -0.70 8.44
CA ASP A 179 23.45 -0.77 9.02
C ASP A 179 24.20 -2.01 8.50
N GLU A 180 25.20 -1.79 7.64
CA GLU A 180 26.01 -2.86 7.03
C GLU A 180 26.78 -3.71 8.05
N ARG A 181 26.99 -3.20 9.28
CA ARG A 181 27.62 -3.99 10.35
C ARG A 181 26.69 -5.08 10.87
N LEU A 182 25.37 -4.84 10.85
CA LEU A 182 24.34 -5.78 11.25
C LEU A 182 23.84 -6.63 10.07
N PHE A 183 23.78 -6.01 8.89
CA PHE A 183 23.26 -6.61 7.67
C PHE A 183 24.26 -6.42 6.51
N PRO A 184 25.37 -7.21 6.48
CA PRO A 184 26.44 -7.02 5.50
C PRO A 184 26.04 -7.37 4.06
N VAL A 185 24.96 -8.13 3.88
CA VAL A 185 24.38 -8.45 2.58
C VAL A 185 22.96 -7.92 2.55
N GLN A 186 22.68 -7.00 1.64
CA GLN A 186 21.40 -6.32 1.54
C GLN A 186 20.98 -6.19 0.08
N PRO A 187 19.66 -6.14 -0.19
CA PRO A 187 19.17 -5.76 -1.51
C PRO A 187 19.69 -4.37 -1.88
N ARG A 188 20.16 -4.23 -3.12
CA ARG A 188 20.72 -2.99 -3.63
C ARG A 188 19.74 -2.30 -4.56
N GLN A 189 19.42 -1.05 -4.27
CA GLN A 189 18.54 -0.26 -5.14
C GLN A 189 19.35 0.65 -6.06
N GLU A 190 19.04 0.60 -7.35
CA GLU A 190 19.56 1.52 -8.37
C GLU A 190 18.39 2.15 -9.14
N GLY A 191 18.10 3.41 -8.84
CA GLY A 191 16.92 4.07 -9.38
C GLY A 191 15.63 3.32 -9.01
N PRO A 192 14.79 2.94 -10.00
CA PRO A 192 13.57 2.19 -9.75
C PRO A 192 13.78 0.66 -9.65
N ARG A 193 15.01 0.17 -9.75
CA ARG A 193 15.34 -1.27 -9.76
C ARG A 193 15.90 -1.71 -8.43
N LEU A 194 15.49 -2.90 -7.99
CA LEU A 194 16.02 -3.60 -6.82
C LEU A 194 16.76 -4.86 -7.27
N PHE A 195 17.97 -5.05 -6.75
CA PHE A 195 18.82 -6.24 -6.98
C PHE A 195 18.90 -7.01 -5.67
N VAL A 196 18.72 -8.32 -5.72
CA VAL A 196 18.81 -9.26 -4.60
C VAL A 196 19.95 -10.25 -4.81
#